data_f022ba12868fc174248094995d58f35e
#
_entry.id   f022ba12868fc174248094995d58f35e
#
_cell.length_a   1.000
_cell.length_b   1.000
_cell.length_c   1.000
_cell.angle_alpha   90.00
_cell.angle_beta   90.00
_cell.angle_gamma   90.00
#
_symmetry.space_group_name_H-M   'P 1'
#
loop_
_entity.id
_entity.type
_entity.pdbx_description
1 polymer ?
#
loop_
_entity_poly.entity_id
_entity_poly.type
_entity_poly.pdbx_seq_one_letter_code
_entity_poly.pdbx_strand_id
1 'polypeptide(L)'
;MPAPGKLSGRWSSSRPSLDSRSGSAKTFSLPHQNSETLAEAGPRDFYEGRLASTLVEDISRCGGILSREDLEKYQAKLVEPLVREYRNTRLHVHPELNAGSTLLKALSLLKQPLETEKAASAEAFLAIAEALDQVYRERLETMGDVPGGRDMSCTTHLCVIDSQGSMVSLTQTLLSIFGSKLVLPQTGILMNNGLMWFNPEPGHPNSLAPDKRCLANTCPVIGLNDSGGMALGASGGRRIMPAVLQLLHLLIDGEMSLEEAFHQPRIDHSGGDQVVVDRRLLKEVLQKIEEKFSCITAENGAFPLYFA
;
A
#
# COMPACT_ATOMS: atom_id res chain seq x y z
N MET A 1 -36.89 17.49 17.26
CA MET A 1 -36.05 16.67 16.36
C MET A 1 -36.58 16.82 14.95
N PRO A 2 -35.87 17.43 14.00
CA PRO A 2 -36.25 17.43 12.59
C PRO A 2 -35.65 16.20 11.88
N ALA A 3 -36.43 15.65 10.95
CA ALA A 3 -36.13 14.47 10.15
C ALA A 3 -34.95 14.69 9.15
N PRO A 4 -34.22 13.65 8.74
CA PRO A 4 -33.10 13.80 7.83
C PRO A 4 -33.56 14.09 6.40
N GLY A 5 -33.06 15.21 5.86
CA GLY A 5 -33.31 15.65 4.50
C GLY A 5 -32.61 14.72 3.48
N LYS A 6 -33.35 14.33 2.46
CA LYS A 6 -32.87 13.60 1.29
C LYS A 6 -31.93 14.50 0.48
N LEU A 7 -30.64 14.11 0.42
CA LEU A 7 -29.67 14.66 -0.53
C LEU A 7 -29.93 14.04 -1.92
N SER A 8 -30.72 14.70 -2.75
CA SER A 8 -30.85 14.41 -4.17
C SER A 8 -29.83 15.27 -4.95
N GLY A 9 -28.58 14.80 -5.02
CA GLY A 9 -27.58 15.39 -5.91
C GLY A 9 -27.68 14.77 -7.30
N ARG A 10 -28.27 15.47 -8.26
CA ARG A 10 -28.15 15.13 -9.70
C ARG A 10 -26.70 15.37 -10.12
N TRP A 11 -26.00 14.30 -10.45
CA TRP A 11 -24.76 14.40 -11.19
C TRP A 11 -25.08 14.73 -12.65
N SER A 12 -24.81 15.96 -13.06
CA SER A 12 -24.88 16.35 -14.47
C SER A 12 -23.63 15.82 -15.18
N SER A 13 -23.83 14.94 -16.15
CA SER A 13 -22.79 14.44 -17.04
C SER A 13 -22.43 15.51 -18.09
N SER A 14 -21.52 16.43 -17.74
CA SER A 14 -20.87 17.27 -18.76
C SER A 14 -19.63 16.50 -19.27
N ARG A 15 -19.76 15.93 -20.47
CA ARG A 15 -18.64 15.32 -21.20
C ARG A 15 -17.72 16.45 -21.68
N PRO A 16 -16.38 16.36 -21.47
CA PRO A 16 -15.45 17.18 -22.23
C PRO A 16 -15.41 16.67 -23.67
N SER A 17 -15.63 17.54 -24.65
CA SER A 17 -15.40 17.26 -26.06
C SER A 17 -13.91 17.13 -26.31
N LEU A 18 -13.42 15.95 -26.53
CA LEU A 18 -12.09 15.70 -27.09
C LEU A 18 -12.22 15.62 -28.61
N ASP A 19 -11.52 16.53 -29.25
CA ASP A 19 -11.49 16.74 -30.69
C ASP A 19 -10.90 15.53 -31.44
N SER A 20 -11.51 15.22 -32.57
CA SER A 20 -11.28 14.04 -33.38
C SER A 20 -9.96 14.10 -34.13
N ARG A 21 -9.00 13.25 -33.78
CA ARG A 21 -8.03 12.72 -34.73
C ARG A 21 -8.06 11.19 -34.69
N SER A 22 -8.54 10.64 -35.80
CA SER A 22 -8.65 9.25 -36.21
C SER A 22 -7.84 8.20 -35.43
N GLY A 23 -8.45 7.62 -34.49
CA GLY A 23 -8.16 6.35 -33.85
C GLY A 23 -9.44 6.01 -33.11
N SER A 24 -10.12 4.91 -33.49
CA SER A 24 -11.37 4.52 -32.83
C SER A 24 -11.17 4.42 -31.33
N ALA A 25 -11.50 5.49 -30.62
CA ALA A 25 -11.61 5.46 -29.15
C ALA A 25 -12.76 4.49 -28.87
N LYS A 26 -12.40 3.23 -28.52
CA LYS A 26 -13.36 2.30 -27.95
C LYS A 26 -13.81 2.95 -26.65
N THR A 27 -15.01 3.45 -26.62
CA THR A 27 -15.64 3.93 -25.40
C THR A 27 -15.79 2.70 -24.50
N PHE A 28 -14.93 2.59 -23.50
CA PHE A 28 -15.09 1.58 -22.46
C PHE A 28 -16.33 1.97 -21.64
N SER A 29 -17.47 1.42 -22.01
CA SER A 29 -18.66 1.48 -21.16
C SER A 29 -18.44 0.50 -20.02
N LEU A 30 -17.83 0.98 -18.94
CA LEU A 30 -17.55 0.22 -17.75
C LEU A 30 -18.70 0.22 -16.77
N PRO A 31 -18.56 -0.54 -15.87
CA PRO A 31 -18.93 -1.75 -15.12
C PRO A 31 -20.27 -1.61 -14.42
N HIS A 32 -21.19 -0.81 -14.91
CA HIS A 32 -22.54 -0.73 -14.34
C HIS A 32 -23.15 -2.12 -14.27
N GLN A 33 -23.02 -2.91 -15.35
CA GLN A 33 -23.52 -4.28 -15.42
C GLN A 33 -22.83 -5.24 -14.43
N ASN A 34 -21.51 -5.08 -14.20
CA ASN A 34 -20.81 -5.91 -13.24
C ASN A 34 -21.24 -5.58 -11.80
N SER A 35 -21.40 -4.29 -11.50
CA SER A 35 -21.85 -3.86 -10.18
C SER A 35 -23.30 -4.27 -9.92
N GLU A 36 -24.17 -4.19 -10.91
CA GLU A 36 -25.56 -4.70 -10.84
C GLU A 36 -25.57 -6.22 -10.63
N THR A 37 -24.80 -6.96 -11.44
CA THR A 37 -24.68 -8.41 -11.28
C THR A 37 -24.22 -8.80 -9.87
N LEU A 38 -23.19 -8.12 -9.34
CA LEU A 38 -22.70 -8.39 -7.98
C LEU A 38 -23.69 -7.97 -6.90
N ALA A 39 -24.47 -6.90 -7.11
CA ALA A 39 -25.51 -6.47 -6.18
C ALA A 39 -26.68 -7.47 -6.12
N GLU A 40 -27.02 -8.06 -7.26
CA GLU A 40 -28.12 -9.02 -7.37
C GLU A 40 -27.72 -10.44 -6.94
N ALA A 41 -26.59 -10.94 -7.45
CA ALA A 41 -26.14 -12.31 -7.24
C ALA A 41 -25.19 -12.48 -6.02
N GLY A 42 -24.70 -11.37 -5.47
CA GLY A 42 -23.74 -11.36 -4.37
C GLY A 42 -22.28 -11.43 -4.81
N PRO A 43 -21.33 -11.13 -3.90
CA PRO A 43 -19.90 -10.99 -4.23
C PRO A 43 -19.26 -12.31 -4.71
N ARG A 44 -19.85 -13.46 -4.40
CA ARG A 44 -19.34 -14.77 -4.85
C ARG A 44 -19.53 -14.98 -6.35
N ASP A 45 -20.42 -14.25 -7.03
CA ASP A 45 -20.56 -14.32 -8.49
C ASP A 45 -19.28 -13.96 -9.23
N PHE A 46 -18.44 -13.07 -8.64
CA PHE A 46 -17.13 -12.75 -9.16
C PHE A 46 -16.18 -13.95 -9.25
N TYR A 47 -16.38 -14.94 -8.40
CA TYR A 47 -15.51 -16.12 -8.28
C TYR A 47 -16.17 -17.41 -8.79
N GLU A 48 -17.48 -17.51 -8.70
CA GLU A 48 -18.22 -18.76 -8.97
C GLU A 48 -19.33 -18.62 -10.00
N GLY A 49 -19.82 -17.39 -10.25
CA GLY A 49 -21.00 -17.15 -11.05
C GLY A 49 -20.74 -16.82 -12.52
N ARG A 50 -21.68 -16.08 -13.09
CA ARG A 50 -21.61 -15.66 -14.49
C ARG A 50 -20.42 -14.73 -14.76
N LEU A 51 -20.14 -13.83 -13.84
CA LEU A 51 -19.01 -12.90 -13.99
C LEU A 51 -17.67 -13.64 -14.02
N ALA A 52 -17.51 -14.66 -13.16
CA ALA A 52 -16.33 -15.53 -13.17
C ALA A 52 -16.14 -16.24 -14.53
N SER A 53 -17.23 -16.76 -15.12
CA SER A 53 -17.16 -17.39 -16.43
C SER A 53 -16.70 -16.43 -17.51
N THR A 54 -17.25 -15.22 -17.54
CA THR A 54 -16.89 -14.19 -18.49
C THR A 54 -15.44 -13.73 -18.31
N LEU A 55 -14.96 -13.61 -17.06
CA LEU A 55 -13.57 -13.30 -16.75
C LEU A 55 -12.60 -14.33 -17.32
N VAL A 56 -12.85 -15.62 -17.06
CA VAL A 56 -12.00 -16.73 -17.54
C VAL A 56 -11.97 -16.77 -19.06
N GLU A 57 -13.12 -16.57 -19.70
CA GLU A 57 -13.23 -16.54 -21.17
C GLU A 57 -12.41 -15.39 -21.77
N ASP A 58 -12.53 -14.19 -21.22
CA ASP A 58 -11.76 -13.02 -21.65
C ASP A 58 -10.25 -13.24 -21.47
N ILE A 59 -9.85 -13.74 -20.30
CA ILE A 59 -8.44 -14.01 -19.99
C ILE A 59 -7.86 -15.06 -20.93
N SER A 60 -8.60 -16.13 -21.21
CA SER A 60 -8.19 -17.18 -22.13
C SER A 60 -8.02 -16.64 -23.56
N ARG A 61 -8.95 -15.79 -24.03
CA ARG A 61 -8.83 -15.13 -25.35
C ARG A 61 -7.62 -14.20 -25.43
N CYS A 62 -7.20 -13.65 -24.33
CA CYS A 62 -5.99 -12.82 -24.23
C CYS A 62 -4.70 -13.64 -24.05
N GLY A 63 -4.77 -14.98 -24.06
CA GLY A 63 -3.62 -15.88 -23.87
C GLY A 63 -3.23 -16.13 -22.43
N GLY A 64 -4.07 -15.75 -21.47
CA GLY A 64 -3.85 -16.03 -20.04
C GLY A 64 -4.29 -17.45 -19.66
N ILE A 65 -3.82 -17.91 -18.52
CA ILE A 65 -3.97 -19.30 -18.03
C ILE A 65 -4.92 -19.43 -16.83
N LEU A 66 -5.51 -18.33 -16.37
CA LEU A 66 -6.42 -18.36 -15.23
C LEU A 66 -7.64 -19.24 -15.56
N SER A 67 -7.90 -20.21 -14.69
CA SER A 67 -9.01 -21.14 -14.86
C SER A 67 -10.22 -20.78 -13.98
N ARG A 68 -11.33 -21.40 -14.24
CA ARG A 68 -12.52 -21.32 -13.40
C ARG A 68 -12.25 -21.86 -12.00
N GLU A 69 -11.52 -22.95 -11.91
CA GLU A 69 -11.15 -23.60 -10.66
C GLU A 69 -10.26 -22.70 -9.78
N ASP A 70 -9.35 -21.92 -10.37
CA ASP A 70 -8.54 -20.94 -9.64
C ASP A 70 -9.39 -19.88 -8.96
N LEU A 71 -10.43 -19.39 -9.64
CA LEU A 71 -11.37 -18.43 -9.08
C LEU A 71 -12.23 -19.05 -7.97
N GLU A 72 -12.80 -20.22 -8.20
CA GLU A 72 -13.67 -20.92 -7.24
C GLU A 72 -12.96 -21.27 -5.94
N LYS A 73 -11.69 -21.67 -6.01
CA LYS A 73 -10.84 -21.97 -4.84
C LYS A 73 -10.41 -20.73 -4.07
N TYR A 74 -10.46 -19.55 -4.69
CA TYR A 74 -10.01 -18.34 -4.01
C TYR A 74 -10.97 -17.93 -2.89
N GLN A 75 -10.41 -17.73 -1.71
CA GLN A 75 -11.15 -17.24 -0.54
C GLN A 75 -10.35 -16.16 0.19
N ALA A 76 -11.06 -15.14 0.66
CA ALA A 76 -10.51 -14.19 1.61
C ALA A 76 -10.24 -14.91 2.94
N LYS A 77 -9.09 -14.59 3.56
CA LYS A 77 -8.72 -15.16 4.87
C LYS A 77 -8.91 -14.10 5.93
N LEU A 78 -9.64 -14.46 6.98
CA LEU A 78 -9.63 -13.73 8.23
C LEU A 78 -8.45 -14.24 9.06
N VAL A 79 -7.64 -13.34 9.54
CA VAL A 79 -6.45 -13.65 10.35
C VAL A 79 -6.42 -12.76 11.56
N GLU A 80 -5.90 -13.28 12.67
CA GLU A 80 -5.65 -12.47 13.87
C GLU A 80 -4.49 -11.50 13.58
N PRO A 81 -4.63 -10.22 13.94
CA PRO A 81 -3.55 -9.26 13.77
C PRO A 81 -2.37 -9.59 14.68
N LEU A 82 -1.17 -9.23 14.24
CA LEU A 82 -0.04 -9.12 15.16
C LEU A 82 -0.24 -7.88 16.02
N VAL A 83 -0.09 -8.04 17.32
CA VAL A 83 -0.25 -6.96 18.30
C VAL A 83 1.07 -6.74 19.04
N ARG A 84 1.51 -5.49 19.11
CA ARG A 84 2.70 -5.07 19.86
C ARG A 84 2.48 -3.71 20.51
N GLU A 85 3.00 -3.57 21.72
CA GLU A 85 3.12 -2.26 22.35
C GLU A 85 4.33 -1.53 21.77
N TYR A 86 4.09 -0.30 21.34
CA TYR A 86 5.13 0.66 21.00
C TYR A 86 4.90 1.94 21.82
N ARG A 87 5.76 2.19 22.79
CA ARG A 87 5.57 3.22 23.81
C ARG A 87 4.24 3.01 24.55
N ASN A 88 3.38 4.02 24.49
CA ASN A 88 2.05 3.99 25.11
C ASN A 88 0.92 3.55 24.14
N THR A 89 1.28 3.03 22.98
CA THR A 89 0.32 2.70 21.92
C THR A 89 0.38 1.22 21.55
N ARG A 90 -0.76 0.56 21.58
CA ARG A 90 -0.94 -0.81 21.12
C ARG A 90 -1.18 -0.81 19.60
N LEU A 91 -0.22 -1.33 18.84
CA LEU A 91 -0.28 -1.42 17.39
C LEU A 91 -0.80 -2.78 16.96
N HIS A 92 -1.80 -2.74 16.07
CA HIS A 92 -2.37 -3.90 15.40
C HIS A 92 -1.99 -3.83 13.93
N VAL A 93 -1.31 -4.86 13.41
CA VAL A 93 -0.85 -4.92 12.03
C VAL A 93 -1.20 -6.25 11.40
N HIS A 94 -1.32 -6.27 10.08
CA HIS A 94 -1.55 -7.51 9.35
C HIS A 94 -0.32 -8.44 9.48
N PRO A 95 -0.53 -9.73 9.80
CA PRO A 95 0.56 -10.71 9.95
C PRO A 95 1.10 -11.21 8.60
N GLU A 96 2.04 -12.14 8.66
CA GLU A 96 2.55 -12.97 7.55
C GLU A 96 3.15 -12.18 6.37
N LEU A 97 2.59 -12.37 5.18
CA LEU A 97 3.12 -11.90 3.89
C LEU A 97 3.03 -10.39 3.66
N ASN A 98 2.50 -9.63 4.61
CA ASN A 98 2.45 -8.17 4.55
C ASN A 98 3.64 -7.52 5.26
N ALA A 99 3.73 -6.19 5.20
CA ALA A 99 4.85 -5.48 5.81
C ALA A 99 4.71 -5.24 7.33
N GLY A 100 3.61 -5.68 7.95
CA GLY A 100 3.32 -5.44 9.37
C GLY A 100 4.39 -6.00 10.31
N SER A 101 4.82 -7.24 10.12
CA SER A 101 5.89 -7.85 10.94
C SER A 101 7.21 -7.10 10.81
N THR A 102 7.55 -6.67 9.59
CA THR A 102 8.75 -5.88 9.30
C THR A 102 8.68 -4.51 9.97
N LEU A 103 7.51 -3.85 9.94
CA LEU A 103 7.26 -2.60 10.64
C LEU A 103 7.48 -2.73 12.15
N LEU A 104 6.88 -3.75 12.78
CA LEU A 104 7.04 -3.97 14.23
C LEU A 104 8.49 -4.24 14.60
N LYS A 105 9.24 -4.94 13.76
CA LYS A 105 10.67 -5.15 13.95
C LYS A 105 11.45 -3.84 13.81
N ALA A 106 11.18 -3.02 12.79
CA ALA A 106 11.83 -1.72 12.63
C ALA A 106 11.57 -0.81 13.84
N LEU A 107 10.32 -0.72 14.32
CA LEU A 107 9.99 0.04 15.54
C LEU A 107 10.75 -0.46 16.77
N SER A 108 10.97 -1.77 16.90
CA SER A 108 11.73 -2.34 18.02
C SER A 108 13.22 -1.97 18.01
N LEU A 109 13.77 -1.59 16.87
CA LEU A 109 15.15 -1.13 16.73
C LEU A 109 15.32 0.35 17.12
N LEU A 110 14.25 1.12 17.14
CA LEU A 110 14.24 2.50 17.65
C LEU A 110 14.24 2.51 19.18
N LYS A 111 15.43 2.28 19.79
CA LYS A 111 15.63 1.83 21.18
C LYS A 111 15.25 2.82 22.28
N GLN A 112 15.21 4.12 21.99
CA GLN A 112 14.90 5.11 23.03
C GLN A 112 13.74 5.99 22.61
N PRO A 113 12.83 6.36 23.53
CA PRO A 113 12.00 7.53 23.30
C PRO A 113 12.98 8.70 23.14
N LEU A 114 13.05 9.24 21.93
CA LEU A 114 13.67 10.53 21.73
C LEU A 114 12.81 11.54 22.51
N GLU A 115 13.47 12.51 23.16
CA GLU A 115 12.72 13.67 23.65
C GLU A 115 11.83 14.16 22.50
N THR A 116 10.59 14.49 22.79
CA THR A 116 9.58 14.86 21.77
C THR A 116 10.12 15.86 20.75
N GLU A 117 10.90 16.83 21.21
CA GLU A 117 11.56 17.84 20.37
C GLU A 117 12.64 17.28 19.43
N LYS A 118 13.09 16.05 19.65
CA LYS A 118 14.14 15.39 18.88
C LYS A 118 13.62 14.34 17.89
N ALA A 119 12.33 14.12 17.81
CA ALA A 119 11.76 13.11 16.91
C ALA A 119 12.06 13.35 15.43
N ALA A 120 12.32 14.60 15.01
CA ALA A 120 12.76 14.96 13.68
C ALA A 120 14.24 15.39 13.61
N SER A 121 15.07 14.96 14.59
CA SER A 121 16.50 15.28 14.64
C SER A 121 17.32 14.46 13.63
N ALA A 122 18.57 14.87 13.42
CA ALA A 122 19.50 14.15 12.57
C ALA A 122 19.78 12.73 13.09
N GLU A 123 19.87 12.55 14.39
CA GLU A 123 20.04 11.25 15.05
C GLU A 123 18.82 10.33 14.85
N ALA A 124 17.62 10.89 14.91
CA ALA A 124 16.39 10.14 14.68
C ALA A 124 16.33 9.62 13.23
N PHE A 125 16.60 10.46 12.24
CA PHE A 125 16.62 10.06 10.84
C PHE A 125 17.71 9.03 10.55
N LEU A 126 18.89 9.15 11.16
CA LEU A 126 19.94 8.13 11.04
C LEU A 126 19.49 6.81 11.65
N ALA A 127 18.90 6.82 12.85
CA ALA A 127 18.39 5.61 13.48
C ALA A 127 17.28 4.94 12.66
N ILE A 128 16.40 5.74 12.04
CA ILE A 128 15.38 5.24 11.11
C ILE A 128 16.04 4.60 9.87
N ALA A 129 17.04 5.25 9.27
CA ALA A 129 17.75 4.70 8.11
C ALA A 129 18.43 3.36 8.44
N GLU A 130 19.09 3.27 9.59
CA GLU A 130 19.72 2.03 10.09
C GLU A 130 18.70 0.91 10.34
N ALA A 131 17.58 1.25 10.99
CA ALA A 131 16.51 0.29 11.22
C ALA A 131 15.92 -0.24 9.91
N LEU A 132 15.67 0.66 8.95
CA LEU A 132 15.17 0.29 7.62
C LEU A 132 16.16 -0.60 6.87
N ASP A 133 17.46 -0.25 6.84
CA ASP A 133 18.50 -1.08 6.22
C ASP A 133 18.49 -2.51 6.77
N GLN A 134 18.52 -2.63 8.09
CA GLN A 134 18.56 -3.93 8.74
C GLN A 134 17.32 -4.77 8.43
N VAL A 135 16.12 -4.21 8.57
CA VAL A 135 14.89 -4.99 8.37
C VAL A 135 14.62 -5.32 6.91
N TYR A 136 15.01 -4.45 5.97
CA TYR A 136 14.84 -4.75 4.55
C TYR A 136 15.84 -5.76 4.03
N ARG A 137 17.10 -5.76 4.49
CA ARG A 137 18.06 -6.85 4.18
C ARG A 137 17.46 -8.20 4.59
N GLU A 138 17.01 -8.32 5.83
CA GLU A 138 16.40 -9.55 6.29
C GLU A 138 15.14 -9.92 5.52
N ARG A 139 14.25 -8.94 5.29
CA ARG A 139 13.02 -9.15 4.52
C ARG A 139 13.31 -9.70 3.12
N LEU A 140 14.27 -9.11 2.41
CA LEU A 140 14.62 -9.49 1.05
C LEU A 140 15.29 -10.87 0.96
N GLU A 141 16.11 -11.21 1.95
CA GLU A 141 16.80 -12.50 2.01
C GLU A 141 15.87 -13.64 2.43
N THR A 142 15.00 -13.40 3.42
CA THR A 142 14.23 -14.47 4.06
C THR A 142 12.78 -14.53 3.63
N MET A 143 12.18 -13.40 3.22
CA MET A 143 10.76 -13.31 2.91
C MET A 143 10.46 -13.21 1.41
N GLY A 144 11.43 -12.84 0.58
CA GLY A 144 11.30 -13.05 -0.86
C GLY A 144 10.82 -11.91 -1.72
N ASP A 145 11.26 -10.71 -1.53
CA ASP A 145 11.14 -9.64 -2.51
C ASP A 145 12.43 -9.55 -3.37
N VAL A 146 12.36 -9.06 -4.62
CA VAL A 146 13.53 -9.02 -5.51
C VAL A 146 14.28 -7.70 -5.35
N PRO A 147 15.63 -7.70 -5.18
CA PRO A 147 16.43 -6.47 -5.17
C PRO A 147 16.42 -5.78 -6.54
N GLY A 148 16.30 -4.45 -6.55
CA GLY A 148 16.62 -3.62 -7.72
C GLY A 148 15.49 -3.30 -8.69
N GLY A 149 14.26 -3.71 -8.45
CA GLY A 149 13.10 -3.28 -9.24
C GLY A 149 12.70 -1.83 -8.91
N ARG A 150 12.66 -0.93 -9.90
CA ARG A 150 11.96 0.35 -9.75
C ARG A 150 10.47 0.05 -9.62
N ASP A 151 9.98 0.11 -8.40
CA ASP A 151 8.57 -0.11 -8.11
C ASP A 151 7.79 1.17 -8.44
N MET A 152 7.21 1.19 -9.64
CA MET A 152 6.19 2.16 -10.02
C MET A 152 4.81 1.63 -9.59
N SER A 153 4.60 1.47 -8.28
CA SER A 153 3.37 0.91 -7.79
C SER A 153 2.26 1.95 -7.71
N CYS A 154 1.06 1.52 -8.04
CA CYS A 154 -0.18 2.26 -7.90
C CYS A 154 -1.03 1.57 -6.82
N THR A 155 -0.92 2.06 -5.61
CA THR A 155 -1.65 1.56 -4.45
C THR A 155 -2.61 2.65 -3.97
N THR A 156 -3.76 2.25 -3.47
CA THR A 156 -4.70 3.14 -2.79
C THR A 156 -4.82 2.70 -1.34
N HIS A 157 -4.78 3.67 -0.45
CA HIS A 157 -5.02 3.46 0.97
C HIS A 157 -6.15 4.38 1.45
N LEU A 158 -7.00 3.86 2.32
CA LEU A 158 -8.03 4.66 2.98
C LEU A 158 -8.18 4.24 4.45
N CYS A 159 -8.48 5.22 5.28
CA CYS A 159 -8.85 5.02 6.68
C CYS A 159 -10.26 5.55 6.91
N VAL A 160 -11.01 4.85 7.74
CA VAL A 160 -12.34 5.28 8.17
C VAL A 160 -12.45 5.09 9.68
N ILE A 161 -12.98 6.11 10.36
CA ILE A 161 -13.31 6.04 11.78
C ILE A 161 -14.76 6.52 11.92
N ASP A 162 -15.60 5.72 12.56
CA ASP A 162 -16.99 6.10 12.80
C ASP A 162 -17.17 6.79 14.16
N SER A 163 -18.40 7.26 14.42
CA SER A 163 -18.73 7.94 15.68
C SER A 163 -18.72 7.04 16.92
N GLN A 164 -18.63 5.73 16.73
CA GLN A 164 -18.52 4.74 17.81
C GLN A 164 -17.08 4.30 18.07
N GLY A 165 -16.13 4.83 17.27
CA GLY A 165 -14.72 4.49 17.36
C GLY A 165 -14.32 3.22 16.62
N SER A 166 -15.20 2.65 15.77
CA SER A 166 -14.82 1.57 14.87
C SER A 166 -13.88 2.09 13.82
N MET A 167 -12.79 1.37 13.55
CA MET A 167 -11.74 1.82 12.64
C MET A 167 -11.49 0.81 11.53
N VAL A 168 -11.23 1.33 10.35
CA VAL A 168 -10.78 0.56 9.18
C VAL A 168 -9.52 1.20 8.61
N SER A 169 -8.52 0.38 8.34
CA SER A 169 -7.31 0.74 7.59
C SER A 169 -7.21 -0.23 6.41
N LEU A 170 -7.48 0.24 5.20
CA LEU A 170 -7.61 -0.60 4.01
C LEU A 170 -6.60 -0.20 2.94
N THR A 171 -5.78 -1.16 2.52
CA THR A 171 -4.88 -0.99 1.38
C THR A 171 -5.28 -1.92 0.24
N GLN A 172 -5.43 -1.36 -0.95
CA GLN A 172 -5.70 -2.12 -2.17
C GLN A 172 -4.80 -1.66 -3.32
N THR A 173 -4.47 -2.57 -4.24
CA THR A 173 -3.51 -2.25 -5.29
C THR A 173 -3.71 -3.13 -6.53
N LEU A 174 -3.38 -2.55 -7.67
CA LEU A 174 -3.17 -3.28 -8.93
C LEU A 174 -1.68 -3.61 -9.15
N LEU A 175 -0.80 -3.21 -8.23
CA LEU A 175 0.65 -3.18 -8.23
C LEU A 175 1.18 -2.02 -9.08
N SER A 176 1.31 -2.14 -10.38
CA SER A 176 1.79 -1.04 -11.23
C SER A 176 0.67 -0.06 -11.60
N ILE A 177 1.03 1.14 -12.07
CA ILE A 177 0.08 2.11 -12.62
C ILE A 177 -0.70 1.44 -13.76
N PHE A 178 -2.02 1.35 -13.61
CA PHE A 178 -2.91 0.57 -14.48
C PHE A 178 -2.62 -0.94 -14.50
N GLY A 179 -2.02 -1.52 -13.46
CA GLY A 179 -1.77 -2.95 -13.33
C GLY A 179 -1.04 -3.54 -14.53
N SER A 180 -1.59 -4.60 -15.11
CA SER A 180 -1.08 -5.22 -16.35
C SER A 180 -1.38 -4.41 -17.61
N LYS A 181 -2.16 -3.33 -17.53
CA LYS A 181 -2.71 -2.53 -18.65
C LYS A 181 -3.68 -3.33 -19.55
N LEU A 182 -4.05 -4.52 -19.16
CA LEU A 182 -5.06 -5.33 -19.83
C LEU A 182 -6.44 -5.01 -19.27
N VAL A 183 -7.31 -4.50 -20.13
CA VAL A 183 -8.73 -4.33 -19.85
C VAL A 183 -9.48 -5.45 -20.55
N LEU A 184 -10.22 -6.25 -19.79
CA LEU A 184 -10.95 -7.39 -20.33
C LEU A 184 -12.12 -6.91 -21.21
N PRO A 185 -12.27 -7.46 -22.43
CA PRO A 185 -13.18 -6.90 -23.42
C PRO A 185 -14.68 -6.94 -23.04
N GLN A 186 -15.13 -8.01 -22.39
CA GLN A 186 -16.54 -8.18 -22.04
C GLN A 186 -16.90 -7.54 -20.71
N THR A 187 -16.00 -7.66 -19.71
CA THR A 187 -16.26 -7.15 -18.37
C THR A 187 -15.75 -5.73 -18.17
N GLY A 188 -14.83 -5.25 -18.99
CA GLY A 188 -14.16 -3.97 -18.81
C GLY A 188 -13.27 -3.90 -17.56
N ILE A 189 -12.99 -5.02 -16.91
CA ILE A 189 -12.17 -5.07 -15.71
C ILE A 189 -10.71 -4.88 -16.07
N LEU A 190 -10.06 -3.93 -15.40
CA LEU A 190 -8.63 -3.70 -15.51
C LEU A 190 -7.89 -4.72 -14.63
N MET A 191 -7.04 -5.53 -15.25
CA MET A 191 -6.31 -6.59 -14.56
C MET A 191 -5.08 -6.05 -13.82
N ASN A 192 -4.87 -6.56 -12.62
CA ASN A 192 -3.63 -6.31 -11.88
C ASN A 192 -2.43 -7.03 -12.53
N ASN A 193 -1.23 -6.72 -12.06
CA ASN A 193 -0.01 -7.46 -12.40
C ASN A 193 0.70 -8.01 -11.15
N GLY A 194 -0.06 -8.44 -10.16
CA GLY A 194 0.42 -8.91 -8.85
C GLY A 194 1.39 -10.10 -8.90
N LEU A 195 1.42 -10.87 -10.00
CA LEU A 195 2.43 -11.91 -10.20
C LEU A 195 3.86 -11.38 -10.18
N MET A 196 4.08 -10.09 -10.48
CA MET A 196 5.40 -9.45 -10.39
C MET A 196 5.93 -9.30 -8.96
N TRP A 197 5.11 -9.55 -7.94
CA TRP A 197 5.59 -9.61 -6.56
C TRP A 197 6.31 -10.90 -6.21
N PHE A 198 6.16 -11.96 -7.01
CA PHE A 198 6.92 -13.19 -6.81
C PHE A 198 8.37 -13.02 -7.26
N ASN A 199 9.27 -13.77 -6.62
CA ASN A 199 10.64 -13.94 -7.08
C ASN A 199 10.66 -14.91 -8.27
N PRO A 200 11.24 -14.53 -9.42
CA PRO A 200 11.34 -15.43 -10.57
C PRO A 200 12.34 -16.57 -10.35
N GLU A 201 13.27 -16.45 -9.39
CA GLU A 201 14.28 -17.47 -9.14
C GLU A 201 13.70 -18.65 -8.38
N PRO A 202 13.88 -19.89 -8.87
CA PRO A 202 13.44 -21.09 -8.16
C PRO A 202 14.16 -21.28 -6.81
N GLY A 203 13.43 -21.80 -5.82
CA GLY A 203 14.01 -22.13 -4.51
C GLY A 203 13.98 -21.00 -3.49
N HIS A 204 13.66 -19.79 -3.90
CA HIS A 204 13.47 -18.68 -2.97
C HIS A 204 12.12 -18.81 -2.22
N PRO A 205 12.00 -18.37 -0.95
CA PRO A 205 10.72 -18.43 -0.20
C PRO A 205 9.54 -17.81 -0.93
N ASN A 206 9.75 -16.77 -1.73
CA ASN A 206 8.71 -16.11 -2.53
C ASN A 206 8.75 -16.52 -4.02
N SER A 207 9.38 -17.62 -4.40
CA SER A 207 9.35 -18.07 -5.80
C SER A 207 7.94 -18.36 -6.25
N LEU A 208 7.66 -18.06 -7.52
CA LEU A 208 6.38 -18.37 -8.15
C LEU A 208 6.13 -19.89 -8.14
N ALA A 209 4.98 -20.28 -7.59
CA ALA A 209 4.54 -21.67 -7.59
C ALA A 209 3.00 -21.73 -7.48
N PRO A 210 2.37 -22.85 -7.89
CA PRO A 210 0.94 -23.05 -7.70
C PRO A 210 0.54 -22.90 -6.22
N ASP A 211 -0.69 -22.43 -5.98
CA ASP A 211 -1.31 -22.26 -4.67
C ASP A 211 -0.55 -21.34 -3.69
N LYS A 212 0.40 -20.56 -4.18
CA LYS A 212 1.18 -19.61 -3.39
C LYS A 212 0.59 -18.20 -3.42
N ARG A 213 0.68 -17.52 -2.28
CA ARG A 213 0.46 -16.08 -2.16
C ARG A 213 1.82 -15.38 -2.15
N CYS A 214 1.92 -14.28 -2.86
CA CYS A 214 3.15 -13.48 -2.91
C CYS A 214 3.33 -12.64 -1.64
N LEU A 215 4.57 -12.25 -1.39
CA LEU A 215 4.90 -11.24 -0.40
C LEU A 215 4.37 -9.88 -0.87
N ALA A 216 3.64 -9.17 -0.02
CA ALA A 216 3.05 -7.87 -0.31
C ALA A 216 3.65 -6.77 0.58
N ASN A 217 3.72 -5.56 0.05
CA ASN A 217 4.26 -4.41 0.78
C ASN A 217 3.19 -3.58 1.50
N THR A 218 1.95 -4.02 1.51
CA THR A 218 0.85 -3.33 2.21
C THR A 218 1.11 -3.32 3.72
N CYS A 219 0.83 -2.19 4.35
CA CYS A 219 1.12 -1.96 5.76
C CYS A 219 -0.01 -1.18 6.45
N PRO A 220 -1.25 -1.70 6.46
CA PRO A 220 -2.32 -1.10 7.24
C PRO A 220 -2.06 -1.27 8.73
N VAL A 221 -2.30 -0.22 9.51
CA VAL A 221 -2.07 -0.17 10.96
C VAL A 221 -3.28 0.43 11.67
N ILE A 222 -3.65 -0.17 12.78
CA ILE A 222 -4.52 0.44 13.80
C ILE A 222 -3.71 0.58 15.08
N GLY A 223 -3.65 1.79 15.61
CA GLY A 223 -3.03 2.10 16.91
C GLY A 223 -4.08 2.49 17.92
N LEU A 224 -3.96 1.98 19.15
CA LEU A 224 -4.87 2.26 20.26
C LEU A 224 -4.07 2.65 21.49
N ASN A 225 -4.48 3.72 22.16
CA ASN A 225 -3.97 4.13 23.48
C ASN A 225 -5.10 4.72 24.33
N ASP A 226 -4.76 5.15 25.54
CA ASP A 226 -5.75 5.71 26.48
C ASP A 226 -6.39 7.03 26.00
N SER A 227 -5.74 7.73 25.07
CA SER A 227 -6.24 8.99 24.49
C SER A 227 -7.15 8.80 23.28
N GLY A 228 -7.18 7.58 22.71
CA GLY A 228 -7.99 7.27 21.53
C GLY A 228 -7.35 6.25 20.59
N GLY A 229 -7.70 6.35 19.32
CA GLY A 229 -7.22 5.46 18.28
C GLY A 229 -6.77 6.18 17.03
N MET A 230 -5.91 5.53 16.26
CA MET A 230 -5.47 5.98 14.95
C MET A 230 -5.54 4.85 13.93
N ALA A 231 -5.85 5.19 12.69
CA ALA A 231 -5.76 4.30 11.54
C ALA A 231 -4.76 4.91 10.55
N LEU A 232 -3.76 4.14 10.13
CA LEU A 232 -2.68 4.58 9.26
C LEU A 232 -2.41 3.57 8.15
N GLY A 233 -1.88 4.07 7.08
CA GLY A 233 -1.31 3.30 6.01
C GLY A 233 -0.76 4.20 4.92
N ALA A 234 -0.33 3.62 3.82
CA ALA A 234 0.28 4.38 2.75
C ALA A 234 0.09 3.71 1.39
N SER A 235 0.41 4.44 0.34
CA SER A 235 0.59 3.94 -1.02
C SER A 235 2.04 4.15 -1.46
N GLY A 236 2.55 3.32 -2.42
CA GLY A 236 3.90 3.51 -2.94
C GLY A 236 4.81 2.27 -2.91
N GLY A 237 4.25 1.07 -2.95
CA GLY A 237 4.99 -0.18 -2.99
C GLY A 237 5.88 -0.41 -1.78
N ARG A 238 7.17 -0.60 -1.99
CA ARG A 238 8.12 -0.82 -0.90
C ARG A 238 8.23 0.37 0.05
N ARG A 239 7.97 1.59 -0.43
CA ARG A 239 8.00 2.83 0.37
C ARG A 239 6.87 2.94 1.38
N ILE A 240 5.84 2.10 1.29
CA ILE A 240 4.69 2.09 2.20
C ILE A 240 5.17 1.93 3.65
N MET A 241 5.95 0.90 3.94
CA MET A 241 6.36 0.63 5.32
C MET A 241 7.30 1.70 5.89
N PRO A 242 8.33 2.20 5.17
CA PRO A 242 9.12 3.33 5.62
C PRO A 242 8.32 4.59 5.92
N ALA A 243 7.29 4.91 5.12
CA ALA A 243 6.42 6.05 5.38
C ALA A 243 5.59 5.85 6.66
N VAL A 244 4.98 4.67 6.81
CA VAL A 244 4.20 4.33 8.02
C VAL A 244 5.07 4.32 9.27
N LEU A 245 6.31 3.78 9.19
CA LEU A 245 7.28 3.78 10.29
C LEU A 245 7.55 5.21 10.79
N GLN A 246 7.87 6.11 9.85
CA GLN A 246 8.20 7.49 10.20
C GLN A 246 7.00 8.25 10.74
N LEU A 247 5.80 8.04 10.18
CA LEU A 247 4.59 8.65 10.72
C LEU A 247 4.28 8.16 12.12
N LEU A 248 4.38 6.85 12.40
CA LEU A 248 4.19 6.32 13.75
C LEU A 248 5.20 6.92 14.74
N HIS A 249 6.46 7.03 14.32
CA HIS A 249 7.50 7.66 15.12
C HIS A 249 7.18 9.14 15.41
N LEU A 250 6.82 9.94 14.41
CA LEU A 250 6.50 11.34 14.59
C LEU A 250 5.24 11.57 15.43
N LEU A 251 4.21 10.73 15.26
CA LEU A 251 2.97 10.83 16.02
C LEU A 251 3.12 10.34 17.47
N ILE A 252 3.90 9.29 17.72
CA ILE A 252 3.99 8.64 19.03
C ILE A 252 5.19 9.16 19.85
N ASP A 253 6.40 9.17 19.27
CA ASP A 253 7.59 9.69 19.97
C ASP A 253 7.67 11.23 19.90
N GLY A 254 7.24 11.81 18.77
CA GLY A 254 7.23 13.25 18.55
C GLY A 254 5.99 13.97 19.05
N GLU A 255 4.95 13.24 19.46
CA GLU A 255 3.66 13.80 19.88
C GLU A 255 3.10 14.87 18.90
N MET A 256 3.51 14.78 17.63
CA MET A 256 3.09 15.71 16.60
C MET A 256 1.61 15.50 16.26
N SER A 257 0.93 16.57 15.90
CA SER A 257 -0.38 16.47 15.27
C SER A 257 -0.28 15.74 13.93
N LEU A 258 -1.40 15.22 13.44
CA LEU A 258 -1.46 14.52 12.17
C LEU A 258 -0.94 15.40 11.02
N GLU A 259 -1.34 16.68 11.00
CA GLU A 259 -0.91 17.64 9.99
C GLU A 259 0.59 17.91 10.03
N GLU A 260 1.15 18.13 11.21
CA GLU A 260 2.59 18.34 11.38
C GLU A 260 3.40 17.13 10.92
N ALA A 261 3.01 15.91 11.35
CA ALA A 261 3.70 14.68 10.98
C ALA A 261 3.66 14.43 9.45
N PHE A 262 2.52 14.71 8.80
CA PHE A 262 2.39 14.55 7.34
C PHE A 262 3.25 15.52 6.54
N HIS A 263 3.48 16.72 7.05
CA HIS A 263 4.30 17.73 6.39
C HIS A 263 5.81 17.57 6.64
N GLN A 264 6.22 16.73 7.59
CA GLN A 264 7.64 16.46 7.79
C GLN A 264 8.27 15.82 6.55
N PRO A 265 9.51 16.23 6.19
CA PRO A 265 10.26 15.52 5.18
C PRO A 265 10.55 14.08 5.63
N ARG A 266 10.66 13.17 4.69
CA ARG A 266 10.86 11.74 4.95
C ARG A 266 12.03 11.18 4.17
N ILE A 267 12.47 10.00 4.58
CA ILE A 267 13.48 9.22 3.89
C ILE A 267 12.89 7.85 3.47
N ASP A 268 13.49 7.23 2.49
CA ASP A 268 13.18 5.86 2.07
C ASP A 268 14.46 5.05 1.94
N HIS A 269 14.50 3.90 2.61
CA HIS A 269 15.56 2.92 2.49
C HIS A 269 14.94 1.52 2.46
N SER A 270 14.26 1.22 1.35
CA SER A 270 13.44 0.02 1.20
C SER A 270 14.13 -1.05 0.33
N GLY A 271 15.41 -1.35 0.63
CA GLY A 271 16.16 -2.45 0.01
C GLY A 271 16.97 -2.05 -1.23
N GLY A 272 17.63 -0.93 -1.19
CA GLY A 272 18.63 -0.50 -2.16
C GLY A 272 19.95 -0.17 -1.46
N ASP A 273 20.97 0.17 -2.26
CA ASP A 273 22.29 0.59 -1.74
C ASP A 273 22.31 2.06 -1.28
N GLN A 274 21.23 2.79 -1.52
CA GLN A 274 21.16 4.23 -1.28
C GLN A 274 19.90 4.59 -0.50
N VAL A 275 20.03 5.57 0.39
CA VAL A 275 18.89 6.21 1.05
C VAL A 275 18.34 7.29 0.12
N VAL A 276 17.06 7.21 -0.19
CA VAL A 276 16.34 8.27 -0.91
C VAL A 276 15.88 9.31 0.10
N VAL A 277 16.24 10.56 -0.09
CA VAL A 277 15.94 11.64 0.85
C VAL A 277 15.03 12.70 0.23
N ASP A 278 14.10 13.23 1.02
CA ASP A 278 13.30 14.39 0.63
C ASP A 278 14.21 15.63 0.53
N ARG A 279 14.09 16.39 -0.56
CA ARG A 279 14.87 17.62 -0.76
C ARG A 279 14.68 18.69 0.32
N ARG A 280 13.61 18.60 1.11
CA ARG A 280 13.31 19.53 2.21
C ARG A 280 14.05 19.18 3.50
N LEU A 281 14.75 18.04 3.55
CA LEU A 281 15.56 17.67 4.71
C LEU A 281 16.62 18.73 4.98
N LEU A 282 16.82 19.06 6.24
CA LEU A 282 17.86 19.96 6.69
C LEU A 282 19.25 19.40 6.33
N LYS A 283 20.18 20.27 6.01
CA LYS A 283 21.54 19.87 5.63
C LYS A 283 22.24 19.02 6.69
N GLU A 284 22.02 19.35 7.95
CA GLU A 284 22.56 18.58 9.09
C GLU A 284 22.05 17.15 9.14
N VAL A 285 20.74 16.93 8.83
CA VAL A 285 20.15 15.61 8.75
C VAL A 285 20.76 14.82 7.59
N LEU A 286 20.87 15.44 6.41
CA LEU A 286 21.49 14.82 5.25
C LEU A 286 22.95 14.42 5.54
N GLN A 287 23.76 15.32 6.07
CA GLN A 287 25.14 15.05 6.44
C GLN A 287 25.25 13.90 7.43
N LYS A 288 24.36 13.84 8.40
CA LYS A 288 24.32 12.76 9.40
C LYS A 288 24.03 11.39 8.78
N ILE A 289 23.11 11.32 7.84
CA ILE A 289 22.81 10.08 7.11
C ILE A 289 23.99 9.68 6.22
N GLU A 290 24.64 10.66 5.57
CA GLU A 290 25.80 10.45 4.69
C GLU A 290 27.04 9.93 5.40
N GLU A 291 27.12 10.03 6.74
CA GLU A 291 28.18 9.36 7.51
C GLU A 291 28.20 7.84 7.33
N LYS A 292 27.05 7.23 6.99
CA LYS A 292 26.90 5.76 6.88
C LYS A 292 26.33 5.28 5.55
N PHE A 293 25.56 6.10 4.87
CA PHE A 293 24.82 5.71 3.69
C PHE A 293 25.09 6.64 2.51
N SER A 294 25.11 6.10 1.32
CA SER A 294 25.03 6.92 0.10
C SER A 294 23.60 7.46 -0.03
N CYS A 295 23.45 8.75 -0.28
CA CYS A 295 22.14 9.39 -0.42
C CYS A 295 21.86 9.85 -1.84
N ILE A 296 20.58 9.78 -2.24
CA ILE A 296 20.08 10.43 -3.45
C ILE A 296 18.86 11.28 -3.08
N THR A 297 18.83 12.49 -3.60
CA THR A 297 17.67 13.36 -3.43
C THR A 297 16.54 12.91 -4.34
N ALA A 298 15.34 12.78 -3.78
CA ALA A 298 14.17 12.48 -4.55
C ALA A 298 13.87 13.61 -5.56
N GLU A 299 13.81 13.27 -6.85
CA GLU A 299 13.33 14.20 -7.87
C GLU A 299 11.83 14.40 -7.73
N ASN A 300 11.36 15.63 -7.91
CA ASN A 300 9.93 15.92 -7.94
C ASN A 300 9.31 15.36 -9.22
N GLY A 301 8.69 14.22 -9.10
CA GLY A 301 7.68 13.79 -10.06
C GLY A 301 6.38 14.59 -9.91
N ALA A 302 5.45 14.39 -10.82
CA ALA A 302 4.11 14.97 -10.76
C ALA A 302 3.30 14.54 -9.50
N PHE A 303 3.79 13.54 -8.79
CA PHE A 303 3.26 13.04 -7.53
C PHE A 303 4.34 13.10 -6.46
N PRO A 304 4.01 13.55 -5.23
CA PRO A 304 4.94 13.48 -4.13
C PRO A 304 5.40 12.03 -3.93
N LEU A 305 6.68 11.83 -3.70
CA LEU A 305 7.30 10.50 -3.56
C LEU A 305 6.87 9.75 -2.30
N TYR A 306 6.23 10.43 -1.39
CA TYR A 306 5.84 9.93 -0.09
C TYR A 306 4.35 10.11 0.08
N PHE A 307 3.62 9.02 -0.13
CA PHE A 307 2.22 8.93 0.18
C PHE A 307 2.07 8.16 1.50
N ALA A 308 1.40 8.79 2.42
CA ALA A 308 0.95 8.14 3.65
C ALA A 308 -0.51 8.48 3.89
#